data_ee14c18069da531321c7fdaeea7667a0
#
_entry.id   ee14c18069da531321c7fdaeea7667a0
#
_cell.length_a   1.000
_cell.length_b   1.000
_cell.length_c   1.000
_cell.angle_alpha   90.00
_cell.angle_beta   90.00
_cell.angle_gamma   90.00
#
_symmetry.space_group_name_H-M   'P 1'
#
loop_
_entity.id
_entity.type
_entity.pdbx_description
1 polymer ?
#
loop_
_entity_poly.entity_id
_entity_poly.type
_entity_poly.pdbx_seq_one_letter_code
_entity_poly.pdbx_strand_id
1 'polypeptide(L)'
;VNAVEVNAASQSPEVMYFAGCMSHLTPRIIKSVEKVFKAASVDYVFADRDGGICCGRPLMLAGKTSAARETIAANRKMILDSGCKTLVLSCPICYKIFKDEYDLKGIEILHYTQYIKRLVEQGRLKLSACDERIVYHDPCELGRGCGVYEEPRKVLSQVGNLVKAAKEGDESICCGGSLGSL
;
A
#
# COMPACT_ATOMS: atom_id res chain seq x y z
N VAL A 1 11.78 8.16 19.47
CA VAL A 1 10.54 7.46 19.13
C VAL A 1 9.42 8.38 19.62
N ASN A 2 8.91 9.24 18.73
CA ASN A 2 7.83 10.15 19.08
C ASN A 2 6.50 9.38 19.03
N ALA A 3 5.75 9.50 20.12
CA ALA A 3 4.41 8.94 20.20
C ALA A 3 3.52 9.58 19.12
N VAL A 4 2.81 8.77 18.38
CA VAL A 4 1.73 9.22 17.49
C VAL A 4 0.69 9.89 18.35
N GLU A 5 0.49 11.20 18.19
CA GLU A 5 -0.62 11.91 18.83
C GLU A 5 -1.94 11.35 18.26
N VAL A 6 -2.54 10.45 19.01
CA VAL A 6 -3.91 10.01 18.78
C VAL A 6 -4.82 11.11 19.30
N ASN A 7 -5.42 11.89 18.41
CA ASN A 7 -6.47 12.82 18.78
C ASN A 7 -7.57 12.08 19.53
N ALA A 8 -7.82 12.47 20.75
CA ALA A 8 -8.77 11.87 21.68
C ALA A 8 -10.22 12.14 21.24
N ALA A 9 -10.69 11.35 20.29
CA ALA A 9 -12.12 11.15 20.01
C ALA A 9 -12.32 9.64 19.83
N SER A 10 -12.80 9.01 20.80
CA SER A 10 -13.27 7.68 21.17
C SER A 10 -13.67 6.64 20.10
N GLN A 11 -13.20 6.68 18.88
CA GLN A 11 -13.29 5.59 17.91
C GLN A 11 -11.94 5.40 17.22
N SER A 12 -11.49 4.13 17.16
CA SER A 12 -10.31 3.77 16.38
C SER A 12 -10.52 4.22 14.91
N PRO A 13 -9.53 4.84 14.25
CA PRO A 13 -9.67 5.27 12.87
C PRO A 13 -10.02 4.08 11.97
N GLU A 14 -10.76 4.34 10.89
CA GLU A 14 -11.20 3.32 9.93
C GLU A 14 -10.00 2.57 9.33
N VAL A 15 -8.94 3.33 9.01
CA VAL A 15 -7.77 2.85 8.28
C VAL A 15 -6.48 3.31 8.92
N MET A 16 -5.48 2.44 8.98
CA MET A 16 -4.09 2.85 9.08
C MET A 16 -3.48 2.85 7.69
N TYR A 17 -2.93 4.00 7.28
CA TYR A 17 -2.16 4.14 6.04
C TYR A 17 -0.67 4.03 6.34
N PHE A 18 0.00 3.10 5.67
CA PHE A 18 1.44 2.90 5.71
C PHE A 18 2.01 3.09 4.30
N ALA A 19 2.69 4.20 4.06
CA ALA A 19 3.25 4.52 2.74
C ALA A 19 4.47 3.67 2.41
N GLY A 20 5.35 3.47 3.39
CA GLY A 20 6.63 2.79 3.23
C GLY A 20 7.73 3.69 2.68
N CYS A 21 8.99 3.37 3.01
CA CYS A 21 10.16 4.21 2.74
C CYS A 21 10.31 4.61 1.26
N MET A 22 10.00 3.72 0.31
CA MET A 22 10.10 4.05 -1.12
C MET A 22 9.07 5.08 -1.57
N SER A 23 7.88 5.09 -0.98
CA SER A 23 6.86 6.10 -1.30
C SER A 23 7.26 7.50 -0.83
N HIS A 24 8.05 7.60 0.23
CA HIS A 24 8.61 8.88 0.68
C HIS A 24 9.65 9.45 -0.30
N LEU A 25 10.33 8.61 -1.08
CA LEU A 25 11.18 9.05 -2.19
C LEU A 25 10.38 9.51 -3.41
N THR A 26 9.10 9.17 -3.47
CA THR A 26 8.16 9.55 -4.53
C THR A 26 6.91 10.20 -3.94
N PRO A 27 7.01 11.39 -3.34
CA PRO A 27 5.93 11.99 -2.53
C PRO A 27 4.63 12.23 -3.29
N ARG A 28 4.65 12.18 -4.62
CA ARG A 28 3.42 12.25 -5.44
C ARG A 28 2.46 11.11 -5.15
N ILE A 29 2.97 9.90 -4.84
CA ILE A 29 2.14 8.74 -4.49
C ILE A 29 1.38 9.04 -3.20
N ILE A 30 2.08 9.47 -2.16
CA ILE A 30 1.48 9.80 -0.85
C ILE A 30 0.40 10.86 -1.02
N LYS A 31 0.74 11.99 -1.68
CA LYS A 31 -0.20 13.09 -1.95
C LYS A 31 -1.44 12.62 -2.72
N SER A 32 -1.29 11.68 -3.65
CA SER A 32 -2.40 11.14 -4.43
C SER A 32 -3.30 10.27 -3.56
N VAL A 33 -2.73 9.41 -2.72
CA VAL A 33 -3.50 8.57 -1.78
C VAL A 33 -4.25 9.45 -0.77
N GLU A 34 -3.61 10.47 -0.20
CA GLU A 34 -4.27 11.40 0.73
C GLU A 34 -5.42 12.17 0.05
N LYS A 35 -5.25 12.58 -1.22
CA LYS A 35 -6.34 13.20 -2.00
C LYS A 35 -7.52 12.26 -2.16
N VAL A 36 -7.27 11.00 -2.46
CA VAL A 36 -8.32 9.97 -2.59
C VAL A 36 -9.02 9.78 -1.24
N PHE A 37 -8.28 9.64 -0.16
CA PHE A 37 -8.85 9.46 1.18
C PHE A 37 -9.71 10.66 1.58
N LYS A 38 -9.22 11.88 1.33
CA LYS A 38 -10.00 13.10 1.55
C LYS A 38 -11.28 13.13 0.72
N ALA A 39 -11.21 12.81 -0.57
CA ALA A 39 -12.36 12.81 -1.46
C ALA A 39 -13.42 11.77 -1.05
N ALA A 40 -13.00 10.63 -0.50
CA ALA A 40 -13.86 9.56 -0.03
C ALA A 40 -14.25 9.68 1.46
N SER A 41 -13.85 10.77 2.14
CA SER A 41 -14.08 11.00 3.58
C SER A 41 -13.63 9.81 4.43
N VAL A 42 -12.44 9.26 4.12
CA VAL A 42 -11.84 8.18 4.90
C VAL A 42 -11.23 8.75 6.17
N ASP A 43 -11.62 8.21 7.31
CA ASP A 43 -10.94 8.48 8.59
C ASP A 43 -9.70 7.58 8.70
N TYR A 44 -8.51 8.18 8.74
CA TYR A 44 -7.28 7.41 8.74
C TYR A 44 -6.18 8.01 9.62
N VAL A 45 -5.35 7.14 10.14
CA VAL A 45 -4.05 7.49 10.72
C VAL A 45 -2.93 7.18 9.74
N PHE A 46 -2.00 8.12 9.57
CA PHE A 46 -0.84 7.94 8.70
C PHE A 46 0.36 7.50 9.54
N ALA A 47 0.70 6.21 9.45
CA ALA A 47 1.66 5.54 10.32
C ALA A 47 3.09 6.09 10.23
N ASP A 48 3.52 6.45 9.04
CA ASP A 48 4.90 6.90 8.74
C ASP A 48 4.93 8.33 8.17
N ARG A 49 4.06 9.22 8.68
CA ARG A 49 3.92 10.61 8.21
C ARG A 49 5.23 11.41 8.30
N ASP A 50 5.95 11.27 9.39
CA ASP A 50 7.15 12.06 9.69
C ASP A 50 8.43 11.49 9.10
N GLY A 51 8.33 10.44 8.31
CA GLY A 51 9.45 9.79 7.62
C GLY A 51 9.18 8.33 7.33
N GLY A 52 9.77 7.84 6.25
CA GLY A 52 9.54 6.47 5.80
C GLY A 52 9.98 5.42 6.82
N ILE A 53 9.02 4.65 7.30
CA ILE A 53 9.30 3.47 8.12
C ILE A 53 9.60 2.29 7.19
N CYS A 54 10.66 1.52 7.52
CA CYS A 54 11.01 0.32 6.75
C CYS A 54 10.10 -0.84 7.12
N CYS A 55 9.62 -1.59 6.12
CA CYS A 55 8.87 -2.84 6.34
C CYS A 55 9.74 -4.04 6.75
N GLY A 56 11.05 -3.91 6.78
CA GLY A 56 12.00 -4.99 7.12
C GLY A 56 12.48 -5.83 5.92
N ARG A 57 11.85 -5.74 4.75
CA ARG A 57 12.24 -6.56 3.57
C ARG A 57 13.70 -6.40 3.15
N PRO A 58 14.27 -5.18 3.03
CA PRO A 58 15.68 -5.00 2.69
C PRO A 58 16.63 -5.68 3.68
N LEU A 59 16.30 -5.64 4.98
CA LEU A 59 17.10 -6.29 6.02
C LEU A 59 17.08 -7.81 5.87
N MET A 60 15.92 -8.39 5.55
CA MET A 60 15.81 -9.84 5.29
C MET A 60 16.65 -10.25 4.08
N LEU A 61 16.57 -9.51 2.98
CA LEU A 61 17.34 -9.81 1.78
C LEU A 61 18.84 -9.65 1.99
N ALA A 62 19.25 -8.73 2.86
CA ALA A 62 20.65 -8.56 3.27
C ALA A 62 21.14 -9.59 4.31
N GLY A 63 20.31 -10.58 4.67
CA GLY A 63 20.63 -11.58 5.68
C GLY A 63 20.66 -11.06 7.12
N LYS A 64 20.26 -9.80 7.36
CA LYS A 64 20.19 -9.17 8.69
C LYS A 64 18.89 -9.56 9.42
N THR A 65 18.73 -10.85 9.68
CA THR A 65 17.47 -11.43 10.16
C THR A 65 17.05 -10.92 11.53
N SER A 66 17.99 -10.68 12.46
CA SER A 66 17.67 -10.11 13.79
C SER A 66 17.08 -8.73 13.66
N ALA A 67 17.76 -7.82 12.95
CA ALA A 67 17.28 -6.47 12.72
C ALA A 67 15.94 -6.43 11.96
N ALA A 68 15.73 -7.36 11.03
CA ALA A 68 14.45 -7.50 10.33
C ALA A 68 13.33 -7.88 11.32
N ARG A 69 13.55 -8.87 12.19
CA ARG A 69 12.57 -9.29 13.21
C ARG A 69 12.24 -8.18 14.20
N GLU A 70 13.24 -7.41 14.64
CA GLU A 70 13.03 -6.26 15.52
C GLU A 70 12.18 -5.18 14.84
N THR A 71 12.48 -4.88 13.58
CA THR A 71 11.69 -3.94 12.77
C THR A 71 10.24 -4.41 12.60
N ILE A 72 10.03 -5.68 12.28
CA ILE A 72 8.71 -6.29 12.12
C ILE A 72 7.94 -6.23 13.45
N ALA A 73 8.59 -6.58 14.57
CA ALA A 73 7.97 -6.56 15.89
C ALA A 73 7.54 -5.13 16.30
N ALA A 74 8.38 -4.13 16.06
CA ALA A 74 8.06 -2.74 16.35
C ALA A 74 6.89 -2.22 15.51
N ASN A 75 6.90 -2.46 14.21
CA ASN A 75 5.81 -2.07 13.32
C ASN A 75 4.51 -2.81 13.66
N ARG A 76 4.61 -4.12 13.94
CA ARG A 76 3.46 -4.93 14.35
C ARG A 76 2.80 -4.38 15.61
N LYS A 77 3.62 -4.03 16.61
CA LYS A 77 3.12 -3.40 17.84
C LYS A 77 2.39 -2.10 17.54
N MET A 78 3.00 -1.19 16.78
CA MET A 78 2.40 0.09 16.39
C MET A 78 1.04 -0.10 15.70
N ILE A 79 0.93 -1.08 14.78
CA ILE A 79 -0.29 -1.35 14.05
C ILE A 79 -1.38 -1.90 14.98
N LEU A 80 -1.05 -2.84 15.84
CA LEU A 80 -2.00 -3.42 16.80
C LEU A 80 -2.49 -2.38 17.81
N ASP A 81 -1.58 -1.54 18.31
CA ASP A 81 -1.91 -0.48 19.28
C ASP A 81 -2.82 0.61 18.68
N SER A 82 -2.84 0.78 17.36
CA SER A 82 -3.71 1.76 16.69
C SER A 82 -5.19 1.42 16.79
N GLY A 83 -5.53 0.17 16.99
CA GLY A 83 -6.90 -0.33 16.99
C GLY A 83 -7.57 -0.40 15.61
N CYS A 84 -6.89 0.01 14.54
CA CYS A 84 -7.42 -0.06 13.17
C CYS A 84 -7.71 -1.51 12.76
N LYS A 85 -8.76 -1.68 11.95
CA LYS A 85 -9.11 -2.99 11.38
C LYS A 85 -8.64 -3.17 9.95
N THR A 86 -8.23 -2.10 9.29
CA THR A 86 -7.74 -2.11 7.91
C THR A 86 -6.40 -1.39 7.83
N LEU A 87 -5.41 -2.07 7.25
CA LEU A 87 -4.09 -1.52 6.93
C LEU A 87 -3.99 -1.35 5.41
N VAL A 88 -3.77 -0.11 4.96
CA VAL A 88 -3.61 0.21 3.54
C VAL A 88 -2.17 0.57 3.25
N LEU A 89 -1.59 -0.06 2.23
CA LEU A 89 -0.18 0.03 1.86
C LEU A 89 -0.02 0.57 0.44
N SER A 90 0.94 1.49 0.22
CA SER A 90 1.25 1.99 -1.12
C SER A 90 2.29 1.16 -1.87
N CYS A 91 3.19 0.51 -1.16
CA CYS A 91 4.31 -0.21 -1.78
C CYS A 91 3.98 -1.69 -1.95
N PRO A 92 4.09 -2.25 -3.18
CA PRO A 92 3.89 -3.68 -3.44
C PRO A 92 4.77 -4.59 -2.59
N ILE A 93 6.03 -4.21 -2.38
CA ILE A 93 6.97 -4.97 -1.55
C ILE A 93 6.53 -4.97 -0.09
N CYS A 94 6.10 -3.81 0.43
CA CYS A 94 5.56 -3.73 1.78
C CYS A 94 4.28 -4.58 1.88
N TYR A 95 3.38 -4.50 0.90
CA TYR A 95 2.16 -5.29 0.90
C TYR A 95 2.43 -6.79 1.02
N LYS A 96 3.39 -7.31 0.24
CA LYS A 96 3.76 -8.71 0.30
C LYS A 96 4.32 -9.10 1.68
N ILE A 97 5.32 -8.38 2.19
CA ILE A 97 5.95 -8.76 3.47
C ILE A 97 4.99 -8.63 4.66
N PHE A 98 4.08 -7.64 4.63
CA PHE A 98 3.06 -7.52 5.67
C PHE A 98 2.11 -8.72 5.69
N LYS A 99 1.78 -9.27 4.52
CA LYS A 99 0.98 -10.50 4.42
C LYS A 99 1.72 -11.75 4.88
N ASP A 100 3.00 -11.85 4.54
CA ASP A 100 3.79 -13.07 4.75
C ASP A 100 4.36 -13.18 6.17
N GLU A 101 4.80 -12.05 6.78
CA GLU A 101 5.67 -12.08 7.94
C GLU A 101 5.09 -11.40 9.20
N TYR A 102 4.05 -10.58 9.06
CA TYR A 102 3.61 -9.73 10.17
C TYR A 102 2.59 -10.38 11.11
N ASP A 103 1.95 -11.48 10.70
CA ASP A 103 0.90 -12.18 11.51
C ASP A 103 -0.12 -11.21 12.15
N LEU A 104 -0.71 -10.34 11.35
CA LEU A 104 -1.69 -9.32 11.79
C LEU A 104 -3.10 -9.91 11.82
N LYS A 105 -3.35 -10.82 12.77
CA LYS A 105 -4.67 -11.45 12.92
C LYS A 105 -5.74 -10.41 13.25
N GLY A 106 -6.85 -10.47 12.51
CA GLY A 106 -7.98 -9.56 12.68
C GLY A 106 -7.81 -8.18 12.04
N ILE A 107 -6.69 -7.94 11.34
CA ILE A 107 -6.45 -6.74 10.53
C ILE A 107 -6.45 -7.13 9.06
N GLU A 108 -7.30 -6.50 8.28
CA GLU A 108 -7.33 -6.67 6.83
C GLU A 108 -6.19 -5.87 6.21
N ILE A 109 -5.35 -6.52 5.39
CA ILE A 109 -4.20 -5.90 4.72
C ILE A 109 -4.57 -5.69 3.25
N LEU A 110 -4.54 -4.44 2.79
CA LEU A 110 -4.87 -4.06 1.43
C LEU A 110 -3.76 -3.23 0.78
N HIS A 111 -3.50 -3.51 -0.48
CA HIS A 111 -2.81 -2.55 -1.32
C HIS A 111 -3.76 -1.39 -1.66
N TYR A 112 -3.24 -0.16 -1.78
CA TYR A 112 -4.10 1.02 -2.00
C TYR A 112 -5.02 0.89 -3.22
N THR A 113 -4.62 0.15 -4.26
CA THR A 113 -5.46 -0.08 -5.44
C THR A 113 -6.69 -0.93 -5.12
N GLN A 114 -6.57 -1.90 -4.21
CA GLN A 114 -7.70 -2.71 -3.72
C GLN A 114 -8.64 -1.84 -2.88
N TYR A 115 -8.06 -0.99 -2.04
CA TYR A 115 -8.86 -0.09 -1.22
C TYR A 115 -9.60 0.98 -2.04
N ILE A 116 -8.94 1.57 -3.05
CA ILE A 116 -9.59 2.50 -4.00
C ILE A 116 -10.76 1.81 -4.72
N LYS A 117 -10.55 0.59 -5.23
CA LYS A 117 -11.62 -0.18 -5.86
C LYS A 117 -12.82 -0.34 -4.90
N ARG A 118 -12.58 -0.69 -3.66
CA ARG A 118 -13.61 -0.80 -2.61
C ARG A 118 -14.36 0.51 -2.40
N LEU A 119 -13.67 1.65 -2.30
CA LEU A 119 -14.30 2.96 -2.13
C LEU A 119 -15.20 3.32 -3.32
N VAL A 120 -14.81 2.96 -4.53
CA VAL A 120 -15.62 3.15 -5.74
C VAL A 120 -16.87 2.25 -5.69
N GLU A 121 -16.72 0.98 -5.37
CA GLU A 121 -17.83 0.02 -5.26
C GLU A 121 -18.84 0.40 -4.16
N GLN A 122 -18.36 1.02 -3.09
CA GLN A 122 -19.20 1.57 -2.01
C GLN A 122 -19.86 2.92 -2.35
N GLY A 123 -19.55 3.50 -3.52
CA GLY A 123 -20.04 4.82 -3.90
C GLY A 123 -19.41 5.99 -3.11
N ARG A 124 -18.38 5.72 -2.31
CA ARG A 124 -17.65 6.74 -1.52
C ARG A 124 -16.67 7.55 -2.36
N LEU A 125 -16.22 6.99 -3.48
CA LEU A 125 -15.33 7.67 -4.41
C LEU A 125 -15.94 7.64 -5.81
N LYS A 126 -16.10 8.81 -6.42
CA LYS A 126 -16.49 8.95 -7.83
C LYS A 126 -15.24 9.22 -8.65
N LEU A 127 -15.03 8.42 -9.69
CA LEU A 127 -13.93 8.60 -10.64
C LEU A 127 -14.43 9.42 -11.84
N SER A 128 -13.55 10.24 -12.38
CA SER A 128 -13.81 10.97 -13.62
C SER A 128 -12.99 10.33 -14.74
N ALA A 129 -13.66 9.98 -15.83
CA ALA A 129 -12.99 9.46 -17.01
C ALA A 129 -12.25 10.59 -17.76
N CYS A 130 -11.14 10.23 -18.40
CA CYS A 130 -10.42 11.06 -19.36
C CYS A 130 -10.11 10.23 -20.62
N ASP A 131 -9.78 10.89 -21.73
CA ASP A 131 -9.47 10.21 -23.00
C ASP A 131 -8.02 9.74 -23.10
N GLU A 132 -7.32 9.67 -21.96
CA GLU A 132 -5.93 9.23 -21.91
C GLU A 132 -5.78 7.73 -22.13
N ARG A 133 -4.77 7.34 -22.89
CA ARG A 133 -4.36 5.94 -23.03
C ARG A 133 -3.47 5.55 -21.86
N ILE A 134 -3.89 4.54 -21.12
CA ILE A 134 -3.20 4.05 -19.93
C ILE A 134 -2.62 2.67 -20.22
N VAL A 135 -1.34 2.48 -19.94
CA VAL A 135 -0.71 1.15 -19.88
C VAL A 135 -0.37 0.85 -18.43
N TYR A 136 -0.83 -0.29 -17.95
CA TYR A 136 -0.53 -0.74 -16.59
C TYR A 136 0.61 -1.76 -16.61
N HIS A 137 1.67 -1.47 -15.86
CA HIS A 137 2.74 -2.43 -15.59
C HIS A 137 2.43 -3.15 -14.27
N ASP A 138 2.32 -4.48 -14.33
CA ASP A 138 2.09 -5.30 -13.14
C ASP A 138 3.34 -5.41 -12.28
N PRO A 139 3.37 -4.83 -11.08
CA PRO A 139 4.51 -4.99 -10.18
C PRO A 139 4.63 -6.46 -9.76
N CYS A 140 5.82 -7.04 -9.90
CA CYS A 140 6.03 -8.47 -9.66
C CYS A 140 5.66 -8.91 -8.24
N GLU A 141 5.92 -8.08 -7.24
CA GLU A 141 5.56 -8.39 -5.85
C GLU A 141 4.05 -8.31 -5.60
N LEU A 142 3.32 -7.45 -6.32
CA LEU A 142 1.87 -7.34 -6.20
C LEU A 142 1.15 -8.41 -7.00
N GLY A 143 1.52 -8.57 -8.27
CA GLY A 143 0.94 -9.56 -9.18
C GLY A 143 1.40 -10.97 -8.84
N ARG A 144 2.59 -11.39 -9.30
CA ARG A 144 3.10 -12.76 -9.06
C ARG A 144 3.25 -13.10 -7.58
N GLY A 145 3.63 -12.11 -6.76
CA GLY A 145 3.84 -12.32 -5.32
C GLY A 145 2.57 -12.44 -4.50
N CYS A 146 1.48 -11.79 -4.91
CA CYS A 146 0.27 -11.67 -4.10
C CYS A 146 -1.05 -11.91 -4.86
N GLY A 147 -1.01 -12.15 -6.18
CA GLY A 147 -2.20 -12.43 -7.00
C GLY A 147 -3.08 -11.21 -7.28
N VAL A 148 -2.59 -10.00 -7.05
CA VAL A 148 -3.37 -8.77 -7.24
C VAL A 148 -3.13 -8.21 -8.64
N TYR A 149 -4.03 -8.54 -9.57
CA TYR A 149 -3.97 -8.14 -10.97
C TYR A 149 -5.18 -7.31 -11.40
N GLU A 150 -6.37 -7.70 -10.95
CA GLU A 150 -7.63 -7.18 -11.44
C GLU A 150 -8.03 -5.84 -10.80
N GLU A 151 -7.73 -5.64 -9.52
CA GLU A 151 -8.18 -4.45 -8.81
C GLU A 151 -7.56 -3.17 -9.37
N PRO A 152 -6.24 -3.10 -9.67
CA PRO A 152 -5.67 -1.94 -10.35
C PRO A 152 -6.32 -1.68 -11.71
N ARG A 153 -6.55 -2.75 -12.50
CA ARG A 153 -7.16 -2.65 -13.83
C ARG A 153 -8.57 -2.13 -13.77
N LYS A 154 -9.38 -2.63 -12.82
CA LYS A 154 -10.77 -2.18 -12.63
C LYS A 154 -10.86 -0.69 -12.28
N VAL A 155 -9.91 -0.17 -11.53
CA VAL A 155 -9.83 1.26 -11.22
C VAL A 155 -9.39 2.05 -12.45
N LEU A 156 -8.31 1.61 -13.12
CA LEU A 156 -7.75 2.32 -14.26
C LEU A 156 -8.69 2.37 -15.47
N SER A 157 -9.44 1.29 -15.73
CA SER A 157 -10.42 1.25 -16.82
C SER A 157 -11.60 2.22 -16.64
N GLN A 158 -11.82 2.71 -15.42
CA GLN A 158 -12.84 3.72 -15.15
C GLN A 158 -12.33 5.15 -15.31
N VAL A 159 -11.01 5.35 -15.35
CA VAL A 159 -10.40 6.68 -15.47
C VAL A 159 -9.81 6.95 -16.85
N GLY A 160 -9.62 5.93 -17.70
CA GLY A 160 -9.11 6.12 -19.05
C GLY A 160 -9.12 4.85 -19.89
N ASN A 161 -8.58 4.95 -21.09
CA ASN A 161 -8.51 3.86 -22.06
C ASN A 161 -7.36 2.91 -21.69
N LEU A 162 -7.65 1.84 -20.95
CA LEU A 162 -6.64 0.85 -20.58
C LEU A 162 -6.22 0.01 -21.80
N VAL A 163 -4.95 0.13 -22.19
CA VAL A 163 -4.36 -0.55 -23.34
C VAL A 163 -3.47 -1.69 -22.86
N LYS A 164 -3.57 -2.83 -23.52
CA LYS A 164 -2.73 -4.00 -23.21
C LYS A 164 -1.26 -3.71 -23.43
N ALA A 165 -0.41 -4.11 -22.48
CA ALA A 165 1.02 -4.21 -22.67
C ALA A 165 1.37 -5.47 -23.47
N ALA A 166 2.53 -5.48 -24.14
CA ALA A 166 3.00 -6.68 -24.86
C ALA A 166 3.19 -7.89 -23.92
N LYS A 167 3.56 -7.61 -22.68
CA LYS A 167 3.63 -8.59 -21.57
C LYS A 167 2.98 -7.98 -20.33
N GLU A 168 1.92 -8.60 -19.86
CA GLU A 168 1.14 -8.14 -18.70
C GLU A 168 0.74 -9.33 -17.80
N GLY A 169 0.15 -9.05 -16.66
CA GLY A 169 -0.23 -10.07 -15.72
C GLY A 169 0.97 -10.83 -15.16
N ASP A 170 0.90 -12.14 -15.16
CA ASP A 170 1.94 -13.05 -14.69
C ASP A 170 3.17 -13.07 -15.62
N GLU A 171 3.00 -12.74 -16.90
CA GLU A 171 4.10 -12.62 -17.88
C GLU A 171 4.82 -11.25 -17.80
N SER A 172 4.38 -10.31 -16.97
CA SER A 172 4.99 -8.98 -16.90
C SER A 172 6.47 -9.06 -16.56
N ILE A 173 7.27 -8.23 -17.24
CA ILE A 173 8.72 -8.16 -17.00
C ILE A 173 8.97 -7.37 -15.71
N CYS A 174 9.87 -7.86 -14.86
CA CYS A 174 10.25 -7.12 -13.67
C CYS A 174 10.94 -5.80 -14.06
N CYS A 175 10.53 -4.70 -13.40
CA CYS A 175 11.13 -3.38 -13.67
C CYS A 175 12.57 -3.23 -13.16
N GLY A 176 13.11 -4.22 -12.43
CA GLY A 176 14.42 -4.15 -11.79
C GLY A 176 14.49 -3.15 -10.62
N GLY A 177 13.33 -2.64 -10.17
CA GLY A 177 13.26 -1.59 -9.15
C GLY A 177 13.65 -2.06 -7.76
N SER A 178 14.16 -1.14 -7.02
CA SER A 178 14.49 -1.05 -5.59
C SER A 178 15.32 -2.15 -4.94
N LEU A 179 15.11 -3.42 -5.22
CA LEU A 179 15.83 -4.51 -4.55
C LEU A 179 16.46 -5.53 -5.53
N GLY A 180 16.22 -5.36 -6.82
CA GLY A 180 16.80 -6.21 -7.87
C GLY A 180 18.14 -5.70 -8.41
N SER A 181 18.60 -4.54 -7.95
CA SER A 181 19.83 -3.88 -8.40
C SER A 181 20.96 -3.95 -7.39
N LEU A 182 20.81 -4.76 -6.35
CA LEU A 182 21.86 -4.99 -5.34
C LEU A 182 22.72 -6.18 -5.70
#